data_404ae83e6a56e34ba3ee7eff158fcb50
#
_entry.id   404ae83e6a56e34ba3ee7eff158fcb50
#
_cell.length_a   1.000
_cell.length_b   1.000
_cell.length_c   1.000
_cell.angle_alpha   90.00
_cell.angle_beta   90.00
_cell.angle_gamma   90.00
#
_symmetry.space_group_name_H-M   'P 1'
#
loop_
_entity.id
_entity.type
_entity.pdbx_description
1 polymer ?
#
loop_
_entity_poly.entity_id
_entity_poly.type
_entity_poly.pdbx_seq_one_letter_code
_entity_poly.pdbx_strand_id
1 'polypeptide(L)'
;EGLIVIDKYTMILSANSSAWNLFHMDRVCQGESVYCLDREEEFRHAIEQVLSGEHTELVLKLNGSDIQLIANPVIRDKKTEGAVVLLVNVTEKLERESLRREFSANVSHELKTPLTSISGFAEIMQSGLVKCEDIPQFAGRIYKESQRLLQLVEDVIQISQLDEEKTPYTWEPVDVYQVCKNAFESLKEKAKRLNVHLYICGEYMKMEAVRTLLEEAVYNVCDNAIKYNRNDGSVSVFLTQTAQEIQIVVKDTGVGIPKEDQDRVFERFYRVDKSHSKEIGGTGLGLSIVKHAVGALKGSVILRSEEGNGTEICMKFPKVHKE
;
A
#
# COMPACT_ATOMS: atom_id res chain seq x y z
N GLU A 1 18.42 -13.58 13.01
CA GLU A 1 18.11 -15.01 13.23
C GLU A 1 18.62 -15.45 14.58
N GLY A 2 17.74 -16.05 15.40
CA GLY A 2 18.07 -16.66 16.69
C GLY A 2 18.39 -18.15 16.50
N LEU A 3 19.41 -18.65 17.19
CA LEU A 3 19.77 -20.06 17.20
C LEU A 3 19.88 -20.54 18.62
N ILE A 4 19.20 -21.65 18.93
CA ILE A 4 19.26 -22.30 20.24
C ILE A 4 19.56 -23.78 20.04
N VAL A 5 20.44 -24.34 20.84
CA VAL A 5 20.73 -25.78 20.89
C VAL A 5 20.35 -26.28 22.27
N ILE A 6 19.52 -27.30 22.32
CA ILE A 6 19.06 -27.93 23.57
C ILE A 6 19.44 -29.41 23.61
N ASP A 7 19.59 -29.94 24.82
CA ASP A 7 19.75 -31.37 25.03
C ASP A 7 18.39 -32.08 25.17
N LYS A 8 18.40 -33.41 25.32
CA LYS A 8 17.20 -34.22 25.50
C LYS A 8 16.42 -33.95 26.82
N TYR A 9 17.01 -33.22 27.73
CA TYR A 9 16.41 -32.80 28.98
C TYR A 9 15.90 -31.35 28.95
N THR A 10 15.81 -30.80 27.76
CA THR A 10 15.37 -29.40 27.52
C THR A 10 16.36 -28.33 27.98
N MET A 11 17.59 -28.71 28.38
CA MET A 11 18.58 -27.74 28.84
C MET A 11 19.25 -27.02 27.67
N ILE A 12 19.38 -25.70 27.77
CA ILE A 12 20.04 -24.87 26.74
C ILE A 12 21.55 -25.11 26.79
N LEU A 13 22.07 -25.77 25.76
CA LEU A 13 23.51 -26.00 25.60
C LEU A 13 24.21 -24.77 25.05
N SER A 14 23.60 -24.10 24.07
CA SER A 14 24.11 -22.89 23.44
C SER A 14 22.99 -22.07 22.85
N ALA A 15 23.12 -20.76 22.86
CA ALA A 15 22.28 -19.86 22.09
C ALA A 15 23.08 -18.62 21.69
N ASN A 16 22.74 -18.03 20.52
CA ASN A 16 23.36 -16.80 20.07
C ASN A 16 22.70 -15.56 20.68
N SER A 17 23.34 -14.39 20.56
CA SER A 17 22.82 -13.13 21.08
C SER A 17 21.47 -12.72 20.49
N SER A 18 21.22 -13.07 19.22
CA SER A 18 19.95 -12.79 18.58
C SER A 18 18.80 -13.57 19.19
N ALA A 19 19.01 -14.82 19.64
CA ALA A 19 18.00 -15.59 20.35
C ALA A 19 17.59 -14.92 21.66
N TRP A 20 18.55 -14.48 22.46
CA TRP A 20 18.28 -13.74 23.70
C TRP A 20 17.49 -12.46 23.46
N ASN A 21 17.85 -11.71 22.42
CA ASN A 21 17.16 -10.47 22.07
C ASN A 21 15.71 -10.69 21.64
N LEU A 22 15.42 -11.76 20.90
CA LEU A 22 14.03 -12.10 20.47
C LEU A 22 13.11 -12.39 21.66
N PHE A 23 13.64 -13.00 22.72
CA PHE A 23 12.88 -13.28 23.94
C PHE A 23 13.00 -12.14 24.99
N HIS A 24 13.64 -11.00 24.67
CA HIS A 24 13.91 -9.91 25.63
C HIS A 24 14.56 -10.38 26.94
N MET A 25 15.50 -11.32 26.82
CA MET A 25 16.21 -11.84 27.99
C MET A 25 17.44 -11.00 28.27
N ASP A 26 17.49 -10.33 29.43
CA ASP A 26 18.63 -9.52 29.88
C ASP A 26 19.80 -10.38 30.40
N ARG A 27 19.59 -11.69 30.55
CA ARG A 27 20.58 -12.63 31.05
C ARG A 27 20.74 -13.85 30.13
N VAL A 28 21.93 -14.41 30.13
CA VAL A 28 22.22 -15.66 29.44
C VAL A 28 21.67 -16.83 30.27
N CYS A 29 20.69 -17.56 29.74
CA CYS A 29 20.07 -18.71 30.40
C CYS A 29 20.72 -20.04 29.97
N GLN A 30 22.01 -20.04 29.61
CA GLN A 30 22.71 -21.28 29.28
C GLN A 30 22.79 -22.20 30.51
N GLY A 31 22.44 -23.46 30.30
CA GLY A 31 22.32 -24.43 31.37
C GLY A 31 20.99 -24.40 32.14
N GLU A 32 20.04 -23.56 31.75
CA GLU A 32 18.66 -23.58 32.23
C GLU A 32 17.74 -24.31 31.21
N SER A 33 16.54 -24.66 31.62
CA SER A 33 15.55 -25.27 30.72
C SER A 33 15.08 -24.24 29.68
N VAL A 34 14.92 -24.66 28.44
CA VAL A 34 14.43 -23.80 27.32
C VAL A 34 13.06 -23.18 27.60
N TYR A 35 12.27 -23.78 28.49
CA TYR A 35 10.99 -23.22 28.95
C TYR A 35 11.11 -21.97 29.84
N CYS A 36 12.33 -21.54 30.18
CA CYS A 36 12.55 -20.22 30.78
C CYS A 36 12.37 -19.08 29.75
N LEU A 37 12.49 -19.37 28.43
CA LEU A 37 12.34 -18.39 27.34
C LEU A 37 10.90 -18.06 27.08
N ASP A 38 10.06 -19.10 27.00
CA ASP A 38 8.63 -18.97 26.76
C ASP A 38 7.90 -20.12 27.45
N ARG A 39 6.74 -19.81 28.04
CA ARG A 39 5.90 -20.76 28.74
C ARG A 39 4.59 -21.07 28.05
N GLU A 40 4.37 -20.45 26.86
CA GLU A 40 3.17 -20.67 26.09
C GLU A 40 3.07 -22.14 25.62
N GLU A 41 1.85 -22.63 25.52
CA GLU A 41 1.57 -24.04 25.22
C GLU A 41 2.11 -24.42 23.81
N GLU A 42 2.02 -23.50 22.86
CA GLU A 42 2.50 -23.72 21.49
C GLU A 42 4.02 -23.92 21.44
N PHE A 43 4.79 -23.10 22.16
CA PHE A 43 6.25 -23.26 22.28
C PHE A 43 6.62 -24.57 22.95
N ARG A 44 5.95 -24.92 24.07
CA ARG A 44 6.19 -26.16 24.76
C ARG A 44 5.92 -27.38 23.90
N HIS A 45 4.78 -27.41 23.21
CA HIS A 45 4.42 -28.49 22.30
C HIS A 45 5.44 -28.68 21.17
N ALA A 46 5.96 -27.56 20.61
CA ALA A 46 7.02 -27.61 19.58
C ALA A 46 8.30 -28.26 20.10
N ILE A 47 8.72 -27.92 21.33
CA ILE A 47 9.91 -28.51 21.96
C ILE A 47 9.69 -29.99 22.26
N GLU A 48 8.52 -30.38 22.73
CA GLU A 48 8.18 -31.78 22.97
C GLU A 48 8.17 -32.60 21.68
N GLN A 49 7.58 -32.08 20.62
CA GLN A 49 7.56 -32.74 19.30
C GLN A 49 8.98 -32.96 18.76
N VAL A 50 9.83 -31.91 18.76
CA VAL A 50 11.19 -32.07 18.23
C VAL A 50 12.03 -33.04 19.04
N LEU A 51 11.84 -33.10 20.37
CA LEU A 51 12.53 -34.06 21.22
C LEU A 51 11.97 -35.51 21.08
N SER A 52 10.75 -35.68 20.58
CA SER A 52 10.25 -37.00 20.15
C SER A 52 10.88 -37.49 18.85
N GLY A 53 11.63 -36.66 18.15
CA GLY A 53 12.34 -36.97 16.91
C GLY A 53 11.65 -36.45 15.64
N GLU A 54 10.65 -35.63 15.79
CA GLU A 54 9.92 -35.02 14.65
C GLU A 54 10.40 -33.62 14.36
N HIS A 55 10.53 -33.28 13.06
CA HIS A 55 10.74 -31.90 12.64
C HIS A 55 9.52 -31.06 12.94
N THR A 56 9.71 -29.88 13.48
CA THR A 56 8.60 -28.98 13.85
C THR A 56 8.85 -27.58 13.30
N GLU A 57 7.81 -27.02 12.69
CA GLU A 57 7.81 -25.66 12.16
C GLU A 57 6.48 -24.98 12.49
N LEU A 58 6.54 -23.81 13.13
CA LEU A 58 5.36 -23.00 13.45
C LEU A 58 5.73 -21.52 13.56
N VAL A 59 4.73 -20.65 13.57
CA VAL A 59 4.90 -19.22 13.81
C VAL A 59 4.35 -18.86 15.18
N LEU A 60 5.21 -18.28 16.00
CA LEU A 60 4.90 -17.80 17.35
C LEU A 60 4.77 -16.26 17.34
N LYS A 61 3.90 -15.73 18.18
CA LYS A 61 3.86 -14.30 18.47
C LYS A 61 4.70 -13.97 19.69
N LEU A 62 5.88 -13.42 19.45
CA LEU A 62 6.77 -13.00 20.53
C LEU A 62 6.90 -11.46 20.52
N ASN A 63 6.50 -10.83 21.63
CA ASN A 63 6.64 -9.39 21.84
C ASN A 63 6.09 -8.53 20.67
N GLY A 64 4.97 -8.93 20.07
CA GLY A 64 4.35 -8.22 18.96
C GLY A 64 4.97 -8.49 17.59
N SER A 65 5.95 -9.41 17.51
CA SER A 65 6.57 -9.88 16.27
C SER A 65 6.18 -11.31 15.96
N ASP A 66 6.02 -11.65 14.69
CA ASP A 66 5.79 -13.00 14.22
C ASP A 66 7.15 -13.70 14.00
N ILE A 67 7.44 -14.71 14.84
CA ILE A 67 8.71 -15.44 14.81
C ILE A 67 8.46 -16.86 14.31
N GLN A 68 9.01 -17.21 13.16
CA GLN A 68 9.03 -18.58 12.66
C GLN A 68 10.04 -19.38 13.47
N LEU A 69 9.54 -20.40 14.20
CA LEU A 69 10.33 -21.39 14.91
C LEU A 69 10.48 -22.61 14.01
N ILE A 70 11.72 -23.00 13.73
CA ILE A 70 12.06 -24.22 13.00
C ILE A 70 12.93 -25.06 13.90
N ALA A 71 12.42 -26.21 14.35
CA ALA A 71 13.13 -27.10 15.26
C ALA A 71 13.45 -28.44 14.59
N ASN A 72 14.73 -28.80 14.60
CA ASN A 72 15.22 -30.04 14.05
C ASN A 72 15.84 -30.92 15.15
N PRO A 73 15.44 -32.20 15.24
CA PRO A 73 16.03 -33.13 16.20
C PRO A 73 17.47 -33.47 15.83
N VAL A 74 18.33 -33.55 16.83
CA VAL A 74 19.68 -34.10 16.69
C VAL A 74 19.63 -35.58 17.07
N ILE A 75 19.75 -36.45 16.06
CA ILE A 75 19.61 -37.92 16.23
C ILE A 75 20.98 -38.56 16.17
N ARG A 76 21.31 -39.38 17.17
CA ARG A 76 22.50 -40.21 17.21
C ARG A 76 22.08 -41.63 17.63
N ASP A 77 22.55 -42.65 16.93
CA ASP A 77 22.26 -44.08 17.21
C ASP A 77 20.73 -44.34 17.33
N LYS A 78 19.91 -43.74 16.48
CA LYS A 78 18.44 -43.79 16.46
C LYS A 78 17.77 -43.23 17.73
N LYS A 79 18.49 -42.43 18.50
CA LYS A 79 17.94 -41.75 19.70
C LYS A 79 18.09 -40.24 19.53
N THR A 80 17.10 -39.50 19.96
CA THR A 80 17.18 -38.03 19.99
C THR A 80 18.05 -37.62 21.19
N GLU A 81 19.17 -36.95 20.90
CA GLU A 81 20.10 -36.44 21.92
C GLU A 81 19.84 -34.95 22.23
N GLY A 82 19.03 -34.29 21.44
CA GLY A 82 18.68 -32.90 21.62
C GLY A 82 18.01 -32.31 20.36
N ALA A 83 17.94 -31.00 20.28
CA ALA A 83 17.40 -30.31 19.14
C ALA A 83 18.15 -29.00 18.83
N VAL A 84 18.10 -28.59 17.57
CA VAL A 84 18.50 -27.27 17.11
C VAL A 84 17.24 -26.48 16.75
N VAL A 85 17.05 -25.33 17.38
CA VAL A 85 15.91 -24.44 17.16
C VAL A 85 16.40 -23.16 16.50
N LEU A 86 15.90 -22.89 15.32
CA LEU A 86 16.12 -21.65 14.56
C LEU A 86 14.90 -20.76 14.72
N LEU A 87 15.12 -19.48 15.02
CA LEU A 87 14.10 -18.44 15.17
C LEU A 87 14.33 -17.36 14.13
N VAL A 88 13.35 -17.14 13.28
CA VAL A 88 13.42 -16.13 12.19
C VAL A 88 12.27 -15.15 12.36
N ASN A 89 12.59 -13.87 12.44
CA ASN A 89 11.53 -12.84 12.41
C ASN A 89 10.94 -12.78 10.99
N VAL A 90 9.67 -13.11 10.88
CA VAL A 90 8.93 -13.16 9.62
C VAL A 90 7.80 -12.12 9.55
N THR A 91 7.74 -11.19 10.51
CA THR A 91 6.70 -10.17 10.62
C THR A 91 6.51 -9.42 9.29
N GLU A 92 7.58 -8.81 8.78
CA GLU A 92 7.50 -8.10 7.50
C GLU A 92 7.09 -8.99 6.32
N LYS A 93 7.54 -10.25 6.30
CA LYS A 93 7.18 -11.20 5.25
C LYS A 93 5.69 -11.51 5.30
N LEU A 94 5.15 -11.82 6.47
CA LEU A 94 3.75 -12.16 6.67
C LEU A 94 2.84 -10.94 6.42
N GLU A 95 3.24 -9.75 6.84
CA GLU A 95 2.54 -8.51 6.55
C GLU A 95 2.46 -8.25 5.03
N ARG A 96 3.58 -8.38 4.32
CA ARG A 96 3.61 -8.25 2.86
C ARG A 96 2.73 -9.29 2.16
N GLU A 97 2.77 -10.54 2.60
CA GLU A 97 1.92 -11.61 2.06
C GLU A 97 0.43 -11.36 2.33
N SER A 98 0.09 -10.88 3.53
CA SER A 98 -1.28 -10.49 3.89
C SER A 98 -1.79 -9.35 3.01
N LEU A 99 -1.01 -8.27 2.87
CA LEU A 99 -1.34 -7.14 2.00
C LEU A 99 -1.51 -7.58 0.54
N ARG A 100 -0.68 -8.50 0.05
CA ARG A 100 -0.79 -9.04 -1.30
C ARG A 100 -2.07 -9.87 -1.50
N ARG A 101 -2.44 -10.70 -0.51
CA ARG A 101 -3.69 -11.48 -0.55
C ARG A 101 -4.92 -10.57 -0.53
N GLU A 102 -4.91 -9.57 0.36
CA GLU A 102 -5.97 -8.57 0.45
C GLU A 102 -6.10 -7.77 -0.86
N PHE A 103 -4.98 -7.33 -1.42
CA PHE A 103 -4.95 -6.66 -2.73
C PHE A 103 -5.59 -7.51 -3.82
N SER A 104 -5.20 -8.80 -3.95
CA SER A 104 -5.76 -9.71 -4.96
C SER A 104 -7.26 -9.94 -4.78
N ALA A 105 -7.73 -10.07 -3.54
CA ALA A 105 -9.15 -10.22 -3.22
C ALA A 105 -9.94 -8.96 -3.59
N ASN A 106 -9.42 -7.77 -3.23
CA ASN A 106 -10.03 -6.48 -3.52
C ASN A 106 -10.09 -6.20 -5.03
N VAL A 107 -9.01 -6.48 -5.78
CA VAL A 107 -9.00 -6.40 -7.26
C VAL A 107 -10.10 -7.27 -7.85
N SER A 108 -10.20 -8.53 -7.43
CA SER A 108 -11.22 -9.46 -7.93
C SER A 108 -12.64 -8.96 -7.68
N HIS A 109 -12.88 -8.40 -6.49
CA HIS A 109 -14.17 -7.85 -6.11
C HIS A 109 -14.53 -6.58 -6.92
N GLU A 110 -13.58 -5.64 -7.04
CA GLU A 110 -13.79 -4.37 -7.76
C GLU A 110 -13.90 -4.57 -9.29
N LEU A 111 -13.29 -5.62 -9.86
CA LEU A 111 -13.50 -6.01 -11.25
C LEU A 111 -14.87 -6.67 -11.49
N LYS A 112 -15.32 -7.53 -10.56
CA LYS A 112 -16.57 -8.27 -10.70
C LYS A 112 -17.80 -7.35 -10.73
N THR A 113 -17.80 -6.30 -9.92
CA THR A 113 -18.94 -5.37 -9.78
C THR A 113 -19.33 -4.69 -11.11
N PRO A 114 -18.43 -3.95 -11.80
CA PRO A 114 -18.75 -3.31 -13.07
C PRO A 114 -19.06 -4.35 -14.16
N LEU A 115 -18.36 -5.49 -14.19
CA LEU A 115 -18.60 -6.55 -15.14
C LEU A 115 -20.01 -7.14 -15.01
N THR A 116 -20.48 -7.38 -13.78
CA THR A 116 -21.84 -7.84 -13.50
C THR A 116 -22.88 -6.81 -13.95
N SER A 117 -22.61 -5.51 -13.72
CA SER A 117 -23.50 -4.42 -14.17
C SER A 117 -23.57 -4.35 -15.69
N ILE A 118 -22.43 -4.43 -16.39
CA ILE A 118 -22.38 -4.45 -17.87
C ILE A 118 -23.19 -5.63 -18.41
N SER A 119 -22.93 -6.83 -17.88
CA SER A 119 -23.64 -8.05 -18.31
C SER A 119 -25.14 -7.95 -18.07
N GLY A 120 -25.56 -7.46 -16.90
CA GLY A 120 -26.97 -7.30 -16.56
C GLY A 120 -27.70 -6.29 -17.47
N PHE A 121 -27.07 -5.14 -17.75
CA PHE A 121 -27.66 -4.17 -18.68
C PHE A 121 -27.74 -4.73 -20.10
N ALA A 122 -26.69 -5.42 -20.55
CA ALA A 122 -26.70 -6.07 -21.88
C ALA A 122 -27.79 -7.17 -22.00
N GLU A 123 -27.95 -7.99 -20.97
CA GLU A 123 -28.98 -9.06 -20.93
C GLU A 123 -30.39 -8.49 -20.96
N ILE A 124 -30.66 -7.42 -20.19
CA ILE A 124 -31.97 -6.76 -20.20
C ILE A 124 -32.27 -6.16 -21.60
N MET A 125 -31.26 -5.56 -22.25
CA MET A 125 -31.41 -5.07 -23.63
C MET A 125 -31.63 -6.20 -24.62
N GLN A 126 -30.92 -7.31 -24.51
CA GLN A 126 -31.04 -8.48 -25.37
C GLN A 126 -32.42 -9.17 -25.25
N SER A 127 -32.98 -9.19 -24.05
CA SER A 127 -34.31 -9.82 -23.80
C SER A 127 -35.49 -9.03 -24.37
N GLY A 128 -35.25 -7.83 -24.92
CA GLY A 128 -36.31 -6.98 -25.46
C GLY A 128 -37.20 -6.30 -24.39
N LEU A 129 -36.81 -6.36 -23.11
CA LEU A 129 -37.55 -5.72 -22.02
C LEU A 129 -37.34 -4.20 -21.98
N VAL A 130 -36.32 -3.69 -22.68
CA VAL A 130 -36.00 -2.25 -22.75
C VAL A 130 -36.81 -1.62 -23.90
N LYS A 131 -37.50 -0.52 -23.62
CA LYS A 131 -38.15 0.26 -24.68
C LYS A 131 -37.09 0.91 -25.57
N CYS A 132 -37.41 1.08 -26.86
CA CYS A 132 -36.49 1.69 -27.83
C CYS A 132 -35.95 3.07 -27.37
N GLU A 133 -36.76 3.86 -26.69
CA GLU A 133 -36.44 5.17 -26.15
C GLU A 133 -35.37 5.13 -25.03
N ASP A 134 -35.30 4.02 -24.27
CA ASP A 134 -34.39 3.84 -23.14
C ASP A 134 -33.05 3.20 -23.55
N ILE A 135 -32.93 2.62 -24.75
CA ILE A 135 -31.70 1.97 -25.24
C ILE A 135 -30.45 2.87 -25.11
N PRO A 136 -30.50 4.18 -25.49
CA PRO A 136 -29.35 5.04 -25.35
C PRO A 136 -28.89 5.20 -23.87
N GLN A 137 -29.82 5.20 -22.92
CA GLN A 137 -29.51 5.31 -21.50
C GLN A 137 -28.81 4.05 -20.99
N PHE A 138 -29.29 2.86 -21.36
CA PHE A 138 -28.66 1.59 -21.00
C PHE A 138 -27.27 1.44 -21.64
N ALA A 139 -27.13 1.80 -22.92
CA ALA A 139 -25.83 1.83 -23.59
C ALA A 139 -24.87 2.80 -22.92
N GLY A 140 -25.34 3.97 -22.50
CA GLY A 140 -24.54 4.93 -21.73
C GLY A 140 -24.08 4.40 -20.37
N ARG A 141 -24.89 3.60 -19.68
CA ARG A 141 -24.51 2.93 -18.43
C ARG A 141 -23.43 1.87 -18.68
N ILE A 142 -23.60 1.04 -19.71
CA ILE A 142 -22.59 0.04 -20.12
C ILE A 142 -21.26 0.73 -20.42
N TYR A 143 -21.28 1.81 -21.20
CA TYR A 143 -20.10 2.58 -21.54
C TYR A 143 -19.40 3.14 -20.30
N LYS A 144 -20.16 3.73 -19.36
CA LYS A 144 -19.62 4.28 -18.10
C LYS A 144 -18.93 3.21 -17.25
N GLU A 145 -19.56 2.03 -17.12
CA GLU A 145 -18.96 0.94 -16.34
C GLU A 145 -17.74 0.33 -17.05
N SER A 146 -17.73 0.29 -18.39
CA SER A 146 -16.57 -0.15 -19.17
C SER A 146 -15.37 0.80 -19.00
N GLN A 147 -15.59 2.11 -19.01
CA GLN A 147 -14.53 3.11 -18.76
C GLN A 147 -13.98 2.99 -17.33
N ARG A 148 -14.85 2.75 -16.34
CA ARG A 148 -14.44 2.50 -14.96
C ARG A 148 -13.59 1.24 -14.85
N LEU A 149 -13.94 0.17 -15.56
CA LEU A 149 -13.20 -1.08 -15.58
C LEU A 149 -11.82 -0.90 -16.21
N LEU A 150 -11.72 -0.18 -17.32
CA LEU A 150 -10.44 0.14 -17.95
C LEU A 150 -9.52 0.91 -17.02
N GLN A 151 -10.03 1.95 -16.36
CA GLN A 151 -9.25 2.73 -15.38
C GLN A 151 -8.76 1.85 -14.23
N LEU A 152 -9.61 0.95 -13.71
CA LEU A 152 -9.19 0.03 -12.64
C LEU A 152 -8.07 -0.91 -13.10
N VAL A 153 -8.15 -1.43 -14.33
CA VAL A 153 -7.09 -2.29 -14.89
C VAL A 153 -5.78 -1.52 -15.03
N GLU A 154 -5.82 -0.28 -15.52
CA GLU A 154 -4.65 0.60 -15.62
C GLU A 154 -4.03 0.84 -14.24
N ASP A 155 -4.83 1.24 -13.25
CA ASP A 155 -4.37 1.48 -11.88
C ASP A 155 -3.73 0.22 -11.25
N VAL A 156 -4.30 -0.98 -11.49
CA VAL A 156 -3.76 -2.26 -11.01
C VAL A 156 -2.41 -2.58 -11.66
N ILE A 157 -2.28 -2.37 -12.98
CA ILE A 157 -1.00 -2.55 -13.69
C ILE A 157 0.05 -1.61 -13.14
N GLN A 158 -0.28 -0.35 -12.91
CA GLN A 158 0.63 0.65 -12.34
C GLN A 158 1.13 0.24 -10.96
N ILE A 159 0.23 -0.16 -10.05
CA ILE A 159 0.64 -0.63 -8.72
C ILE A 159 1.53 -1.87 -8.81
N SER A 160 1.20 -2.81 -9.70
CA SER A 160 2.02 -4.02 -9.89
C SER A 160 3.44 -3.68 -10.35
N GLN A 161 3.58 -2.71 -11.26
CA GLN A 161 4.88 -2.23 -11.72
C GLN A 161 5.68 -1.52 -10.63
N LEU A 162 5.00 -0.76 -9.76
CA LEU A 162 5.62 -0.08 -8.61
C LEU A 162 6.06 -1.05 -7.50
N ASP A 163 5.35 -2.18 -7.34
CA ASP A 163 5.69 -3.23 -6.36
C ASP A 163 6.87 -4.12 -6.82
N GLU A 164 7.13 -4.19 -8.13
CA GLU A 164 8.27 -4.92 -8.67
C GLU A 164 9.53 -4.04 -8.68
N GLU A 165 10.37 -4.16 -7.65
CA GLU A 165 11.68 -3.45 -7.54
C GLU A 165 12.68 -3.78 -8.67
N LYS A 166 12.26 -4.55 -9.69
CA LYS A 166 13.16 -5.14 -10.70
C LYS A 166 13.45 -4.24 -11.90
N THR A 167 12.68 -3.19 -12.13
CA THR A 167 12.92 -2.30 -13.27
C THR A 167 13.86 -1.18 -12.84
N PRO A 168 15.08 -1.06 -13.42
CA PRO A 168 15.96 0.04 -13.09
C PRO A 168 15.31 1.35 -13.50
N TYR A 169 15.04 2.21 -12.53
CA TYR A 169 14.50 3.53 -12.76
C TYR A 169 15.54 4.42 -13.45
N THR A 170 15.15 5.07 -14.54
CA THR A 170 15.99 6.07 -15.19
C THR A 170 15.74 7.43 -14.55
N TRP A 171 16.72 7.89 -13.79
CA TRP A 171 16.73 9.21 -13.19
C TRP A 171 17.20 10.24 -14.20
N GLU A 172 16.49 11.36 -14.30
CA GLU A 172 16.80 12.46 -15.21
C GLU A 172 16.43 13.80 -14.58
N PRO A 173 17.03 14.92 -15.06
CA PRO A 173 16.60 16.25 -14.63
C PRO A 173 15.22 16.56 -15.21
N VAL A 174 14.19 16.61 -14.34
CA VAL A 174 12.79 16.87 -14.69
C VAL A 174 12.41 18.31 -14.32
N ASP A 175 11.75 18.99 -15.24
CA ASP A 175 11.11 20.28 -15.00
C ASP A 175 9.79 20.06 -14.26
N VAL A 176 9.77 20.40 -12.96
CA VAL A 176 8.62 20.20 -12.07
C VAL A 176 7.42 21.09 -12.47
N TYR A 177 7.70 22.33 -12.90
CA TYR A 177 6.63 23.24 -13.36
C TYR A 177 5.94 22.69 -14.61
N GLN A 178 6.72 22.17 -15.55
CA GLN A 178 6.17 21.60 -16.78
C GLN A 178 5.34 20.33 -16.49
N VAL A 179 5.76 19.49 -15.56
CA VAL A 179 4.98 18.32 -15.12
C VAL A 179 3.62 18.75 -14.57
N CYS A 180 3.58 19.73 -13.67
CA CYS A 180 2.32 20.24 -13.12
C CYS A 180 1.43 20.88 -14.19
N LYS A 181 2.03 21.61 -15.14
CA LYS A 181 1.31 22.21 -16.25
C LYS A 181 0.69 21.15 -17.18
N ASN A 182 1.45 20.11 -17.51
CA ASN A 182 0.95 18.99 -18.32
C ASN A 182 -0.21 18.25 -17.64
N ALA A 183 -0.12 18.02 -16.32
CA ALA A 183 -1.20 17.42 -15.54
C ALA A 183 -2.48 18.28 -15.63
N PHE A 184 -2.36 19.60 -15.47
CA PHE A 184 -3.50 20.50 -15.58
C PHE A 184 -4.08 20.58 -17.01
N GLU A 185 -3.25 20.58 -18.05
CA GLU A 185 -3.73 20.53 -19.43
C GLU A 185 -4.53 19.24 -19.69
N SER A 186 -4.05 18.09 -19.21
CA SER A 186 -4.76 16.82 -19.34
C SER A 186 -6.09 16.78 -18.56
N LEU A 187 -6.17 17.48 -17.43
CA LEU A 187 -7.35 17.53 -16.56
C LEU A 187 -8.30 18.69 -16.86
N LYS A 188 -7.94 19.60 -17.78
CA LYS A 188 -8.66 20.85 -18.07
C LYS A 188 -10.13 20.65 -18.43
N GLU A 189 -10.44 19.69 -19.30
CA GLU A 189 -11.82 19.40 -19.70
C GLU A 189 -12.64 18.80 -18.55
N LYS A 190 -12.02 18.01 -17.67
CA LYS A 190 -12.65 17.47 -16.46
C LYS A 190 -12.96 18.57 -15.46
N ALA A 191 -11.98 19.46 -15.23
CA ALA A 191 -12.15 20.61 -14.34
C ALA A 191 -13.26 21.54 -14.85
N LYS A 192 -13.29 21.84 -16.16
CA LYS A 192 -14.33 22.65 -16.77
C LYS A 192 -15.73 22.04 -16.61
N ARG A 193 -15.88 20.72 -16.81
CA ARG A 193 -17.16 20.03 -16.61
C ARG A 193 -17.66 20.07 -15.17
N LEU A 194 -16.73 20.08 -14.20
CA LEU A 194 -17.04 20.15 -12.77
C LEU A 194 -17.05 21.58 -12.22
N ASN A 195 -16.84 22.59 -13.09
CA ASN A 195 -16.73 24.01 -12.75
C ASN A 195 -15.69 24.26 -11.64
N VAL A 196 -14.46 23.73 -11.85
CA VAL A 196 -13.33 23.86 -10.92
C VAL A 196 -12.23 24.69 -11.57
N HIS A 197 -11.74 25.71 -10.85
CA HIS A 197 -10.69 26.61 -11.32
C HIS A 197 -9.29 26.07 -10.98
N LEU A 198 -8.36 26.12 -11.95
CA LEU A 198 -7.00 25.57 -11.79
C LEU A 198 -5.97 26.71 -11.74
N TYR A 199 -5.09 26.70 -10.74
CA TYR A 199 -4.03 27.69 -10.55
C TYR A 199 -2.68 27.02 -10.29
N ILE A 200 -1.62 27.49 -10.96
CA ILE A 200 -0.24 27.09 -10.69
C ILE A 200 0.52 28.32 -10.19
N CYS A 201 1.12 28.22 -9.02
CA CYS A 201 1.91 29.27 -8.38
C CYS A 201 3.32 28.74 -8.10
N GLY A 202 4.34 29.42 -8.56
CA GLY A 202 5.73 29.04 -8.32
C GLY A 202 6.61 29.29 -9.54
N GLU A 203 7.90 29.12 -9.35
CA GLU A 203 8.90 29.35 -10.37
C GLU A 203 9.34 28.03 -11.03
N TYR A 204 9.99 28.15 -12.18
CA TYR A 204 10.66 27.06 -12.85
C TYR A 204 11.71 26.42 -11.94
N MET A 205 11.64 25.09 -11.78
CA MET A 205 12.62 24.34 -11.01
C MET A 205 12.84 22.95 -11.59
N LYS A 206 14.05 22.44 -11.47
CA LYS A 206 14.42 21.08 -11.86
C LYS A 206 14.75 20.24 -10.65
N MET A 207 14.40 18.96 -10.71
CA MET A 207 14.83 17.95 -9.78
C MET A 207 15.28 16.69 -10.53
N GLU A 208 16.21 15.96 -9.95
CA GLU A 208 16.49 14.60 -10.39
C GLU A 208 15.33 13.70 -10.00
N ALA A 209 14.67 13.10 -10.97
CA ALA A 209 13.51 12.27 -10.76
C ALA A 209 13.33 11.22 -11.87
N VAL A 210 12.54 10.21 -11.61
CA VAL A 210 11.95 9.36 -12.63
C VAL A 210 10.71 10.08 -13.12
N ARG A 211 10.75 10.61 -14.36
CA ARG A 211 9.70 11.47 -14.93
C ARG A 211 8.31 10.87 -14.79
N THR A 212 8.16 9.62 -15.19
CA THR A 212 6.86 8.91 -15.17
C THR A 212 6.25 8.85 -13.77
N LEU A 213 7.06 8.57 -12.74
CA LEU A 213 6.59 8.52 -11.35
C LEU A 213 6.15 9.90 -10.84
N LEU A 214 6.89 10.96 -11.21
CA LEU A 214 6.53 12.31 -10.81
C LEU A 214 5.25 12.77 -11.51
N GLU A 215 5.12 12.52 -12.82
CA GLU A 215 3.93 12.84 -13.60
C GLU A 215 2.69 12.13 -13.03
N GLU A 216 2.82 10.86 -12.67
CA GLU A 216 1.77 10.04 -12.11
C GLU A 216 1.34 10.52 -10.73
N ALA A 217 2.30 10.83 -9.84
CA ALA A 217 2.00 11.37 -8.52
C ALA A 217 1.24 12.69 -8.61
N VAL A 218 1.72 13.63 -9.43
CA VAL A 218 1.08 14.94 -9.63
C VAL A 218 -0.30 14.79 -10.26
N TYR A 219 -0.43 13.96 -11.28
CA TYR A 219 -1.72 13.69 -11.94
C TYR A 219 -2.77 13.17 -10.97
N ASN A 220 -2.45 12.13 -10.20
CA ASN A 220 -3.38 11.51 -9.26
C ASN A 220 -3.83 12.46 -8.14
N VAL A 221 -2.93 13.29 -7.61
CA VAL A 221 -3.29 14.29 -6.60
C VAL A 221 -4.20 15.35 -7.20
N CYS A 222 -3.86 15.89 -8.39
CA CYS A 222 -4.67 16.89 -9.07
C CYS A 222 -6.05 16.33 -9.50
N ASP A 223 -6.11 15.10 -9.98
CA ASP A 223 -7.35 14.44 -10.35
C ASP A 223 -8.29 14.26 -9.16
N ASN A 224 -7.76 13.83 -8.02
CA ASN A 224 -8.53 13.75 -6.78
C ASN A 224 -9.01 15.13 -6.31
N ALA A 225 -8.16 16.14 -6.35
CA ALA A 225 -8.49 17.51 -5.96
C ALA A 225 -9.61 18.12 -6.81
N ILE A 226 -9.67 17.79 -8.10
CA ILE A 226 -10.75 18.20 -9.01
C ILE A 226 -12.02 17.39 -8.75
N LYS A 227 -11.89 16.09 -8.60
CA LYS A 227 -12.97 15.12 -8.48
C LYS A 227 -13.80 15.29 -7.20
N TYR A 228 -13.12 15.57 -6.09
CA TYR A 228 -13.74 15.76 -4.78
C TYR A 228 -13.94 17.25 -4.43
N ASN A 229 -13.86 18.12 -5.45
CA ASN A 229 -14.14 19.53 -5.26
C ASN A 229 -15.63 19.83 -5.23
N ARG A 230 -15.95 21.02 -4.80
CA ARG A 230 -17.31 21.60 -4.89
C ARG A 230 -17.47 22.38 -6.19
N ASN A 231 -18.72 22.63 -6.57
CA ASN A 231 -19.02 23.52 -7.70
C ASN A 231 -18.44 24.91 -7.42
N ASP A 232 -17.86 25.56 -8.44
CA ASP A 232 -17.16 26.84 -8.35
C ASP A 232 -15.97 26.84 -7.36
N GLY A 233 -15.39 25.66 -7.14
CA GLY A 233 -14.20 25.50 -6.31
C GLY A 233 -12.91 25.70 -7.09
N SER A 234 -11.78 25.51 -6.39
CA SER A 234 -10.46 25.68 -6.99
C SER A 234 -9.47 24.58 -6.59
N VAL A 235 -8.49 24.36 -7.45
CA VAL A 235 -7.29 23.57 -7.20
C VAL A 235 -6.08 24.44 -7.48
N SER A 236 -5.21 24.59 -6.49
CA SER A 236 -4.00 25.38 -6.58
C SER A 236 -2.77 24.50 -6.35
N VAL A 237 -1.81 24.54 -7.27
CA VAL A 237 -0.51 23.91 -7.13
C VAL A 237 0.51 24.96 -6.76
N PHE A 238 1.19 24.79 -5.62
CA PHE A 238 2.27 25.66 -5.18
C PHE A 238 3.58 24.91 -5.28
N LEU A 239 4.54 25.50 -5.97
CA LEU A 239 5.89 24.98 -6.15
C LEU A 239 6.87 25.82 -5.35
N THR A 240 7.55 25.20 -4.41
CA THR A 240 8.55 25.85 -3.57
C THR A 240 9.81 25.00 -3.48
N GLN A 241 10.95 25.67 -3.35
CA GLN A 241 12.23 24.98 -3.15
C GLN A 241 13.03 25.64 -2.03
N THR A 242 13.73 24.81 -1.27
CA THR A 242 14.72 25.22 -0.31
C THR A 242 16.12 24.76 -0.75
N ALA A 243 17.14 24.98 0.07
CA ALA A 243 18.48 24.46 -0.19
C ALA A 243 18.51 22.90 -0.19
N GLN A 244 17.60 22.23 0.50
CA GLN A 244 17.62 20.79 0.75
C GLN A 244 16.49 20.02 0.08
N GLU A 245 15.33 20.62 -0.15
CA GLU A 245 14.14 19.94 -0.67
C GLU A 245 13.34 20.79 -1.66
N ILE A 246 12.59 20.08 -2.50
CA ILE A 246 11.56 20.62 -3.39
C ILE A 246 10.21 20.18 -2.87
N GLN A 247 9.25 21.08 -2.81
CA GLN A 247 7.90 20.81 -2.38
C GLN A 247 6.90 21.14 -3.49
N ILE A 248 6.00 20.15 -3.74
CA ILE A 248 4.83 20.32 -4.61
C ILE A 248 3.61 20.22 -3.67
N VAL A 249 2.92 21.33 -3.47
CA VAL A 249 1.72 21.39 -2.63
C VAL A 249 0.50 21.55 -3.52
N VAL A 250 -0.40 20.60 -3.47
CA VAL A 250 -1.70 20.68 -4.15
C VAL A 250 -2.77 20.94 -3.10
N LYS A 251 -3.47 22.04 -3.25
CA LYS A 251 -4.52 22.47 -2.34
C LYS A 251 -5.83 22.63 -3.08
N ASP A 252 -6.89 22.04 -2.57
CA ASP A 252 -8.25 22.19 -3.07
C ASP A 252 -9.19 22.86 -2.06
N THR A 253 -10.34 23.27 -2.55
CA THR A 253 -11.44 23.84 -1.76
C THR A 253 -12.62 22.89 -1.66
N GLY A 254 -12.37 21.58 -1.79
CA GLY A 254 -13.37 20.53 -1.87
C GLY A 254 -14.06 20.18 -0.55
N VAL A 255 -14.59 18.98 -0.51
CA VAL A 255 -15.34 18.46 0.64
C VAL A 255 -14.48 18.15 1.86
N GLY A 256 -13.14 18.05 1.68
CA GLY A 256 -12.24 17.65 2.75
C GLY A 256 -12.35 16.16 3.11
N ILE A 257 -11.56 15.74 4.11
CA ILE A 257 -11.47 14.37 4.58
C ILE A 257 -11.66 14.36 6.10
N PRO A 258 -12.61 13.57 6.63
CA PRO A 258 -12.79 13.39 8.06
C PRO A 258 -11.50 12.94 8.76
N LYS A 259 -11.27 13.39 9.98
CA LYS A 259 -10.02 13.14 10.70
C LYS A 259 -9.74 11.65 10.90
N GLU A 260 -10.78 10.86 11.10
CA GLU A 260 -10.71 9.39 11.29
C GLU A 260 -10.24 8.63 10.03
N ASP A 261 -10.41 9.23 8.84
CA ASP A 261 -10.07 8.61 7.57
C ASP A 261 -8.68 9.05 7.04
N GLN A 262 -8.10 10.13 7.58
CA GLN A 262 -6.89 10.76 7.03
C GLN A 262 -5.67 9.82 7.00
N ASP A 263 -5.52 8.96 7.99
CA ASP A 263 -4.42 7.99 8.02
C ASP A 263 -4.63 6.85 7.00
N ARG A 264 -5.89 6.57 6.67
CA ARG A 264 -6.30 5.45 5.84
C ARG A 264 -6.45 5.75 4.35
N VAL A 265 -6.59 7.01 3.96
CA VAL A 265 -6.81 7.38 2.53
C VAL A 265 -5.66 6.99 1.60
N PHE A 266 -4.50 6.63 2.14
CA PHE A 266 -3.36 6.09 1.40
C PHE A 266 -3.35 4.55 1.32
N GLU A 267 -4.30 3.87 2.00
CA GLU A 267 -4.48 2.42 1.86
C GLU A 267 -5.08 2.10 0.49
N ARG A 268 -4.73 0.94 -0.07
CA ARG A 268 -5.25 0.49 -1.38
C ARG A 268 -6.73 0.17 -1.27
N PHE A 269 -7.52 0.62 -2.24
CA PHE A 269 -9.00 0.48 -2.31
C PHE A 269 -9.77 1.18 -1.20
N TYR A 270 -9.10 1.96 -0.35
CA TYR A 270 -9.78 2.71 0.69
C TYR A 270 -10.59 3.87 0.10
N ARG A 271 -11.78 4.10 0.65
CA ARG A 271 -12.70 5.17 0.26
C ARG A 271 -13.49 5.61 1.47
N VAL A 272 -13.51 6.91 1.77
CA VAL A 272 -14.21 7.53 2.90
C VAL A 272 -15.72 7.18 2.89
N ASP A 273 -16.36 7.24 1.74
CA ASP A 273 -17.77 6.88 1.59
C ASP A 273 -17.98 5.98 0.36
N LYS A 274 -18.38 4.73 0.58
CA LYS A 274 -18.66 3.75 -0.47
C LYS A 274 -19.95 4.03 -1.25
N SER A 275 -20.89 4.78 -0.69
CA SER A 275 -22.20 5.07 -1.29
C SER A 275 -22.16 6.25 -2.25
N HIS A 276 -21.71 7.41 -1.82
CA HIS A 276 -21.56 8.61 -2.65
C HIS A 276 -20.43 8.49 -3.68
N SER A 277 -19.38 7.78 -3.32
CA SER A 277 -18.22 7.60 -4.21
C SER A 277 -18.49 6.68 -5.42
N LYS A 278 -19.62 5.93 -5.46
CA LYS A 278 -20.06 5.21 -6.67
C LYS A 278 -20.52 6.16 -7.77
N GLU A 279 -21.14 7.28 -7.42
CA GLU A 279 -21.58 8.29 -8.39
C GLU A 279 -20.42 9.14 -8.91
N ILE A 280 -19.48 9.49 -8.02
CA ILE A 280 -18.29 10.29 -8.35
C ILE A 280 -17.25 9.46 -9.13
N GLY A 281 -17.27 8.13 -9.00
CA GLY A 281 -16.37 7.17 -9.66
C GLY A 281 -14.92 7.26 -9.12
N GLY A 282 -14.31 6.15 -8.79
CA GLY A 282 -12.93 6.08 -8.31
C GLY A 282 -12.59 4.67 -7.89
N THR A 283 -11.35 4.30 -8.09
CA THR A 283 -10.81 2.96 -7.79
C THR A 283 -10.37 2.82 -6.34
N GLY A 284 -10.09 3.94 -5.64
CA GLY A 284 -9.46 3.93 -4.32
C GLY A 284 -7.96 3.61 -4.38
N LEU A 285 -7.36 3.65 -5.57
CA LEU A 285 -5.94 3.35 -5.79
C LEU A 285 -5.09 4.62 -5.97
N GLY A 286 -5.67 5.74 -6.39
CA GLY A 286 -4.92 6.95 -6.76
C GLY A 286 -3.98 7.47 -5.66
N LEU A 287 -4.44 7.62 -4.41
CA LEU A 287 -3.56 8.11 -3.32
C LEU A 287 -2.53 7.07 -2.88
N SER A 288 -2.83 5.77 -3.00
CA SER A 288 -1.82 4.73 -2.76
C SER A 288 -0.74 4.75 -3.84
N ILE A 289 -1.09 5.00 -5.10
CA ILE A 289 -0.13 5.23 -6.20
C ILE A 289 0.75 6.44 -5.87
N VAL A 290 0.17 7.56 -5.43
CA VAL A 290 0.94 8.75 -5.00
C VAL A 290 1.96 8.40 -3.92
N LYS A 291 1.55 7.69 -2.86
CA LYS A 291 2.44 7.30 -1.77
C LYS A 291 3.61 6.44 -2.26
N HIS A 292 3.33 5.46 -3.13
CA HIS A 292 4.35 4.58 -3.71
C HIS A 292 5.30 5.34 -4.66
N ALA A 293 4.77 6.14 -5.58
CA ALA A 293 5.57 6.92 -6.54
C ALA A 293 6.48 7.93 -5.84
N VAL A 294 5.95 8.67 -4.84
CA VAL A 294 6.73 9.61 -4.04
C VAL A 294 7.79 8.87 -3.20
N GLY A 295 7.45 7.72 -2.63
CA GLY A 295 8.41 6.87 -1.89
C GLY A 295 9.54 6.35 -2.78
N ALA A 296 9.24 5.88 -4.00
CA ALA A 296 10.24 5.46 -4.99
C ALA A 296 11.16 6.62 -5.42
N LEU A 297 10.64 7.86 -5.44
CA LEU A 297 11.41 9.09 -5.65
C LEU A 297 12.15 9.57 -4.38
N LYS A 298 12.21 8.74 -3.32
CA LYS A 298 12.83 9.07 -2.00
C LYS A 298 12.20 10.29 -1.32
N GLY A 299 10.97 10.60 -1.67
CA GLY A 299 10.19 11.69 -1.08
C GLY A 299 9.29 11.25 0.06
N SER A 300 8.50 12.20 0.55
CA SER A 300 7.46 11.98 1.56
C SER A 300 6.19 12.76 1.22
N VAL A 301 5.04 12.23 1.66
CA VAL A 301 3.72 12.85 1.46
C VAL A 301 3.16 13.25 2.81
N ILE A 302 2.65 14.46 2.90
CA ILE A 302 1.95 14.99 4.08
C ILE A 302 0.56 15.42 3.63
N LEU A 303 -0.46 14.94 4.34
CA LEU A 303 -1.86 15.32 4.13
C LEU A 303 -2.32 16.23 5.27
N ARG A 304 -3.01 17.29 4.91
CA ARG A 304 -3.76 18.16 5.82
C ARG A 304 -5.14 18.37 5.24
N SER A 305 -6.17 18.05 5.97
CA SER A 305 -7.54 18.20 5.52
C SER A 305 -8.47 18.52 6.67
N GLU A 306 -9.50 19.25 6.36
CA GLU A 306 -10.60 19.53 7.28
C GLU A 306 -11.91 19.36 6.51
N GLU A 307 -12.84 18.61 7.05
CA GLU A 307 -14.14 18.37 6.43
C GLU A 307 -14.86 19.70 6.16
N GLY A 308 -15.32 19.89 4.93
CA GLY A 308 -15.95 21.13 4.44
C GLY A 308 -14.96 22.23 4.00
N ASN A 309 -13.67 22.13 4.32
CA ASN A 309 -12.67 23.18 4.06
C ASN A 309 -11.61 22.80 2.99
N GLY A 310 -11.72 21.57 2.44
CA GLY A 310 -10.82 21.08 1.38
C GLY A 310 -9.62 20.31 1.92
N THR A 311 -8.72 19.98 1.01
CA THR A 311 -7.55 19.14 1.27
C THR A 311 -6.28 19.79 0.74
N GLU A 312 -5.20 19.63 1.47
CA GLU A 312 -3.84 20.01 1.09
C GLU A 312 -2.94 18.77 1.13
N ILE A 313 -2.36 18.40 0.00
CA ILE A 313 -1.37 17.33 -0.11
C ILE A 313 -0.03 17.95 -0.47
N CYS A 314 0.96 17.77 0.40
CA CYS A 314 2.32 18.24 0.23
C CYS A 314 3.23 17.04 -0.08
N MET A 315 3.78 17.01 -1.27
CA MET A 315 4.81 16.06 -1.71
C MET A 315 6.18 16.74 -1.58
N LYS A 316 7.08 16.13 -0.80
CA LYS A 316 8.43 16.64 -0.52
C LYS A 316 9.46 15.71 -1.14
N PHE A 317 10.41 16.26 -1.84
CA PHE A 317 11.48 15.52 -2.51
C PHE A 317 12.85 16.08 -2.13
N PRO A 318 13.86 15.24 -1.89
CA PRO A 318 15.22 15.71 -1.66
C PRO A 318 15.76 16.34 -2.94
N LYS A 319 16.48 17.48 -2.81
CA LYS A 319 17.05 18.18 -3.96
C LYS A 319 18.28 17.48 -4.55
N VAL A 320 18.99 16.73 -3.72
CA VAL A 320 20.19 15.98 -4.10
C VAL A 320 19.97 14.51 -3.77
N HIS A 321 20.13 13.64 -4.75
CA HIS A 321 20.21 12.20 -4.51
C HIS A 321 21.48 11.90 -3.71
N LYS A 322 21.34 11.42 -2.46
CA LYS A 322 22.42 10.67 -1.83
C LYS A 322 22.29 9.24 -2.35
N GLU A 323 23.32 8.79 -3.07
CA GLU A 323 23.51 7.38 -3.46
C GLU A 323 23.40 6.44 -2.26
#